data_d95645a44a98c893e3b3076d421bd3da
#
_entry.id   d95645a44a98c893e3b3076d421bd3da
#
_cell.length_a   1.000
_cell.length_b   1.000
_cell.length_c   1.000
_cell.angle_alpha   90.00
_cell.angle_beta   90.00
_cell.angle_gamma   90.00
#
_symmetry.space_group_name_H-M   'P 1'
#
loop_
_entity.id
_entity.type
_entity.pdbx_description
1 polymer ?
#
loop_
_entity_poly.entity_id
_entity_poly.type
_entity_poly.pdbx_seq_one_letter_code
_entity_poly.pdbx_strand_id
1 'polypeptide(L)'
;MSGGNRFGSREIAAIGVMGALTCIATMIFTFPIPATSGYFNFGDAIVMTTALTFGPVIGAIAGGLGSGLADLLGTWYNWVIFTTVIKGAEGYIVGKLAGDPEGRTFNKTVVAWFIGALVMVVGYFIVQVFMYGLGAAMVEAPFNFVQMAVAGIVGIPMSIAVKDRLRL
;
A
#
# COMPACT_ATOMS: atom_id res chain seq x y z
N MET A 1 1.74 32.37 -14.03
CA MET A 1 0.84 31.30 -14.48
C MET A 1 1.69 30.16 -15.02
N SER A 2 1.35 28.95 -14.66
CA SER A 2 1.88 27.69 -15.16
C SER A 2 3.04 27.08 -14.38
N GLY A 3 2.76 26.57 -13.20
CA GLY A 3 3.50 25.48 -12.61
C GLY A 3 2.64 24.22 -12.66
N GLY A 4 2.40 23.65 -13.83
CA GLY A 4 1.86 22.31 -13.94
C GLY A 4 2.89 21.36 -13.33
N ASN A 5 2.54 20.73 -12.21
CA ASN A 5 3.35 19.72 -11.53
C ASN A 5 3.46 18.50 -12.45
N ARG A 6 4.34 18.58 -13.46
CA ARG A 6 4.65 17.46 -14.34
C ARG A 6 5.67 16.59 -13.60
N PHE A 7 5.33 15.33 -13.38
CA PHE A 7 6.28 14.35 -12.86
C PHE A 7 7.55 14.36 -13.72
N GLY A 8 8.70 14.46 -13.06
CA GLY A 8 9.99 14.28 -13.72
C GLY A 8 10.23 12.81 -14.06
N SER A 9 11.22 12.54 -14.90
CA SER A 9 11.56 11.17 -15.32
C SER A 9 11.85 10.24 -14.15
N ARG A 10 12.43 10.76 -13.06
CA ARG A 10 12.73 9.99 -11.85
C ARG A 10 11.44 9.55 -11.12
N GLU A 11 10.46 10.42 -11.03
CA GLU A 11 9.18 10.12 -10.38
C GLU A 11 8.37 9.12 -11.20
N ILE A 12 8.37 9.25 -12.52
CA ILE A 12 7.73 8.28 -13.43
C ILE A 12 8.41 6.91 -13.31
N ALA A 13 9.73 6.88 -13.28
CA ALA A 13 10.49 5.63 -13.09
C ALA A 13 10.19 5.00 -11.72
N ALA A 14 10.13 5.81 -10.64
CA ALA A 14 9.77 5.33 -9.31
C ALA A 14 8.36 4.73 -9.28
N ILE A 15 7.36 5.39 -9.89
CA ILE A 15 5.99 4.87 -10.00
C ILE A 15 5.98 3.53 -10.75
N GLY A 16 6.67 3.44 -11.89
CA GLY A 16 6.72 2.21 -12.69
C GLY A 16 7.38 1.05 -11.96
N VAL A 17 8.57 1.28 -11.41
CA VAL A 17 9.34 0.24 -10.70
C VAL A 17 8.63 -0.20 -9.42
N MET A 18 8.21 0.75 -8.58
CA MET A 18 7.58 0.42 -7.30
C MET A 18 6.18 -0.15 -7.50
N GLY A 19 5.43 0.30 -8.52
CA GLY A 19 4.16 -0.30 -8.89
C GLY A 19 4.31 -1.75 -9.37
N ALA A 20 5.30 -2.03 -10.21
CA ALA A 20 5.62 -3.38 -10.63
C ALA A 20 6.05 -4.27 -9.45
N LEU A 21 6.88 -3.77 -8.54
CA LEU A 21 7.28 -4.49 -7.32
C LEU A 21 6.08 -4.77 -6.40
N THR A 22 5.18 -3.79 -6.24
CA THR A 22 3.93 -3.98 -5.49
C THR A 22 3.09 -5.09 -6.10
N CYS A 23 2.90 -5.07 -7.41
CA CYS A 23 2.16 -6.10 -8.14
C CYS A 23 2.80 -7.48 -7.95
N ILE A 24 4.10 -7.61 -8.16
CA ILE A 24 4.83 -8.86 -8.02
C ILE A 24 4.78 -9.40 -6.58
N ALA A 25 5.03 -8.55 -5.58
CA ALA A 25 4.99 -8.95 -4.17
C ALA A 25 3.58 -9.39 -3.74
N THR A 26 2.55 -8.72 -4.25
CA THR A 26 1.16 -9.11 -4.03
C THR A 26 0.86 -10.48 -4.62
N MET A 27 1.29 -10.74 -5.86
CA MET A 27 0.98 -11.98 -6.59
C MET A 27 1.75 -13.20 -6.05
N ILE A 28 3.05 -13.03 -5.73
CA ILE A 28 3.89 -14.16 -5.29
C ILE A 28 3.44 -14.70 -3.93
N PHE A 29 3.00 -13.81 -3.03
CA PHE A 29 2.62 -14.17 -1.67
C PHE A 29 1.11 -13.99 -1.47
N THR A 30 0.32 -14.68 -2.26
CA THR A 30 -1.15 -14.66 -2.21
C THR A 30 -1.69 -15.88 -1.46
N PHE A 31 -2.41 -15.64 -0.37
CA PHE A 31 -3.08 -16.68 0.43
C PHE A 31 -4.59 -16.45 0.39
N PRO A 32 -5.36 -17.23 -0.39
CA PRO A 32 -6.79 -17.03 -0.57
C PRO A 32 -7.59 -17.15 0.74
N ILE A 33 -8.59 -16.28 0.90
CA ILE A 33 -9.56 -16.31 2.01
C ILE A 33 -10.95 -16.54 1.42
N PRO A 34 -11.46 -17.80 1.42
CA PRO A 34 -12.71 -18.14 0.74
C PRO A 34 -13.93 -17.35 1.23
N ALA A 35 -13.95 -16.93 2.50
CA ALA A 35 -15.10 -16.25 3.11
C ALA A 35 -15.46 -14.92 2.40
N THR A 36 -14.48 -14.23 1.83
CA THR A 36 -14.65 -12.93 1.17
C THR A 36 -14.28 -12.96 -0.30
N SER A 37 -13.93 -14.13 -0.83
CA SER A 37 -13.29 -14.24 -2.14
C SER A 37 -12.13 -13.26 -2.31
N GLY A 38 -11.45 -12.95 -1.21
CA GLY A 38 -10.26 -12.11 -1.11
C GLY A 38 -9.02 -12.94 -0.79
N TYR A 39 -7.95 -12.26 -0.40
CA TYR A 39 -6.68 -12.91 -0.07
C TYR A 39 -5.80 -12.05 0.83
N PHE A 40 -4.96 -12.70 1.63
CA PHE A 40 -3.85 -12.09 2.35
C PHE A 40 -2.61 -12.04 1.46
N ASN A 41 -1.81 -10.95 1.53
CA ASN A 41 -0.60 -10.77 0.72
C ASN A 41 0.47 -9.91 1.42
N PHE A 42 1.67 -9.84 0.83
CA PHE A 42 2.77 -9.01 1.34
C PHE A 42 3.03 -7.73 0.52
N GLY A 43 2.16 -7.38 -0.41
CA GLY A 43 2.30 -6.18 -1.23
C GLY A 43 2.37 -4.88 -0.42
N ASP A 44 1.75 -4.83 0.77
CA ASP A 44 1.76 -3.67 1.65
C ASP A 44 3.14 -3.27 2.15
N ALA A 45 4.07 -4.22 2.27
CA ALA A 45 5.46 -3.89 2.59
C ALA A 45 6.08 -2.98 1.50
N ILE A 46 5.72 -3.21 0.23
CA ILE A 46 6.19 -2.38 -0.88
C ILE A 46 5.43 -1.06 -0.96
N VAL A 47 4.10 -1.07 -0.73
CA VAL A 47 3.30 0.18 -0.65
C VAL A 47 3.87 1.08 0.45
N MET A 48 4.12 0.52 1.63
CA MET A 48 4.71 1.22 2.77
C MET A 48 6.10 1.78 2.45
N THR A 49 6.99 0.94 1.90
CA THR A 49 8.32 1.33 1.46
C THR A 49 8.25 2.50 0.47
N THR A 50 7.38 2.40 -0.51
CA THR A 50 7.21 3.41 -1.56
C THR A 50 6.75 4.74 -0.97
N ALA A 51 5.69 4.72 -0.17
CA ALA A 51 5.11 5.91 0.44
C ALA A 51 6.09 6.62 1.37
N LEU A 52 6.83 5.86 2.18
CA LEU A 52 7.84 6.39 3.09
C LEU A 52 9.08 6.93 2.38
N THR A 53 9.43 6.40 1.21
CA THR A 53 10.63 6.80 0.46
C THR A 53 10.35 7.94 -0.50
N PHE A 54 9.26 7.85 -1.27
CA PHE A 54 8.98 8.74 -2.40
C PHE A 54 7.81 9.69 -2.15
N GLY A 55 7.17 9.61 -0.98
CA GLY A 55 6.09 10.51 -0.59
C GLY A 55 4.69 10.11 -1.09
N PRO A 56 3.69 10.98 -0.84
CA PRO A 56 2.28 10.61 -0.92
C PRO A 56 1.80 10.28 -2.33
N VAL A 57 2.19 11.05 -3.33
CA VAL A 57 1.65 10.88 -4.68
C VAL A 57 2.19 9.62 -5.35
N ILE A 58 3.50 9.37 -5.22
CA ILE A 58 4.14 8.17 -5.76
C ILE A 58 3.64 6.94 -5.00
N GLY A 59 3.53 7.02 -3.65
CA GLY A 59 2.94 5.97 -2.82
C GLY A 59 1.51 5.62 -3.22
N ALA A 60 0.68 6.63 -3.48
CA ALA A 60 -0.70 6.42 -3.92
C ALA A 60 -0.80 5.73 -5.29
N ILE A 61 -0.05 6.24 -6.27
CA ILE A 61 -0.14 5.74 -7.65
C ILE A 61 0.48 4.33 -7.74
N ALA A 62 1.69 4.15 -7.24
CA ALA A 62 2.38 2.86 -7.29
C ALA A 62 1.68 1.80 -6.44
N GLY A 63 1.23 2.16 -5.22
CA GLY A 63 0.49 1.27 -4.34
C GLY A 63 -0.87 0.88 -4.91
N GLY A 64 -1.67 1.87 -5.30
CA GLY A 64 -3.01 1.65 -5.84
C GLY A 64 -2.99 0.88 -7.16
N LEU A 65 -2.26 1.39 -8.17
CA LEU A 65 -2.21 0.73 -9.49
C LEU A 65 -1.48 -0.61 -9.43
N GLY A 66 -0.39 -0.74 -8.66
CA GLY A 66 0.34 -1.99 -8.51
C GLY A 66 -0.51 -3.09 -7.89
N SER A 67 -1.23 -2.79 -6.80
CA SER A 67 -2.13 -3.75 -6.15
C SER A 67 -3.36 -4.07 -7.00
N GLY A 68 -3.97 -3.06 -7.63
CA GLY A 68 -5.11 -3.28 -8.53
C GLY A 68 -4.73 -4.10 -9.78
N LEU A 69 -3.52 -3.92 -10.31
CA LEU A 69 -3.00 -4.75 -11.40
C LEU A 69 -2.77 -6.20 -10.95
N ALA A 70 -2.30 -6.42 -9.71
CA ALA A 70 -2.18 -7.75 -9.14
C ALA A 70 -3.53 -8.47 -9.07
N ASP A 71 -4.59 -7.76 -8.65
CA ASP A 71 -5.95 -8.31 -8.64
C ASP A 71 -6.44 -8.66 -10.04
N LEU A 72 -6.19 -7.78 -11.00
CA LEU A 72 -6.57 -8.01 -12.39
C LEU A 72 -5.89 -9.23 -13.00
N LEU A 73 -4.58 -9.36 -12.78
CA LEU A 73 -3.78 -10.48 -13.29
C LEU A 73 -4.02 -11.77 -12.51
N GLY A 74 -4.32 -11.66 -11.21
CA GLY A 74 -4.65 -12.78 -10.33
C GLY A 74 -6.10 -13.24 -10.42
N THR A 75 -6.91 -12.66 -11.29
CA THR A 75 -8.34 -12.97 -11.50
C THR A 75 -9.26 -12.60 -10.33
N TRP A 76 -8.84 -11.70 -9.45
CA TRP A 76 -9.64 -11.16 -8.34
C TRP A 76 -10.46 -9.94 -8.78
N TYR A 77 -11.19 -10.08 -9.88
CA TYR A 77 -11.84 -8.95 -10.58
C TYR A 77 -12.77 -8.12 -9.72
N ASN A 78 -13.46 -8.74 -8.76
CA ASN A 78 -14.37 -8.05 -7.85
C ASN A 78 -13.64 -7.05 -6.93
N TRP A 79 -12.34 -7.24 -6.72
CA TRP A 79 -11.52 -6.45 -5.82
C TRP A 79 -10.76 -5.33 -6.51
N VAL A 80 -10.51 -5.39 -7.81
CA VAL A 80 -9.65 -4.47 -8.58
C VAL A 80 -9.88 -3.00 -8.23
N ILE A 81 -11.13 -2.54 -8.27
CA ILE A 81 -11.47 -1.14 -8.03
C ILE A 81 -11.25 -0.80 -6.55
N PHE A 82 -11.74 -1.63 -5.64
CA PHE A 82 -11.65 -1.40 -4.20
C PHE A 82 -10.20 -1.42 -3.74
N THR A 83 -9.42 -2.41 -4.16
CA THR A 83 -7.99 -2.50 -3.86
C THR A 83 -7.23 -1.28 -4.39
N THR A 84 -7.48 -0.86 -5.63
CA THR A 84 -6.84 0.32 -6.20
C THR A 84 -7.08 1.56 -5.35
N VAL A 85 -8.32 1.78 -4.91
CA VAL A 85 -8.69 2.95 -4.10
C VAL A 85 -8.11 2.83 -2.68
N ILE A 86 -8.27 1.68 -2.03
CA ILE A 86 -7.83 1.47 -0.64
C ILE A 86 -6.30 1.57 -0.54
N LYS A 87 -5.56 0.88 -1.42
CA LYS A 87 -4.09 0.90 -1.43
C LYS A 87 -3.53 2.25 -1.88
N GLY A 88 -4.23 2.93 -2.78
CA GLY A 88 -3.91 4.31 -3.14
C GLY A 88 -4.09 5.26 -1.97
N ALA A 89 -5.19 5.15 -1.23
CA ALA A 89 -5.44 5.96 -0.03
C ALA A 89 -4.42 5.67 1.08
N GLU A 90 -4.11 4.39 1.34
CA GLU A 90 -3.07 3.97 2.27
C GLU A 90 -1.73 4.62 1.93
N GLY A 91 -1.23 4.42 0.70
CA GLY A 91 0.05 4.98 0.26
C GLY A 91 0.08 6.52 0.32
N TYR A 92 -1.01 7.19 -0.04
CA TYR A 92 -1.12 8.63 0.08
C TYR A 92 -1.03 9.11 1.52
N ILE A 93 -1.79 8.52 2.41
CA ILE A 93 -1.88 8.91 3.83
C ILE A 93 -0.54 8.66 4.54
N VAL A 94 0.07 7.49 4.32
CA VAL A 94 1.39 7.17 4.85
C VAL A 94 2.41 8.23 4.42
N GLY A 95 2.54 8.48 3.11
CA GLY A 95 3.51 9.44 2.59
C GLY A 95 3.26 10.85 3.08
N LYS A 96 1.98 11.27 3.17
CA LYS A 96 1.60 12.61 3.64
C LYS A 96 1.91 12.81 5.12
N LEU A 97 1.57 11.83 5.97
CA LEU A 97 1.82 11.91 7.41
C LEU A 97 3.30 11.76 7.75
N ALA A 98 4.01 10.91 7.02
CA ALA A 98 5.45 10.77 7.17
C ALA A 98 6.21 12.06 6.82
N GLY A 99 5.72 12.81 5.84
CA GLY A 99 6.36 14.03 5.36
C GLY A 99 7.69 13.76 4.67
N ASP A 100 8.55 14.80 4.65
CA ASP A 100 9.85 14.71 4.01
C ASP A 100 10.70 13.59 4.62
N PRO A 101 11.35 12.74 3.81
CA PRO A 101 12.32 11.76 4.30
C PRO A 101 13.50 12.36 5.06
N GLU A 102 13.94 13.57 4.68
CA GLU A 102 15.01 14.27 5.39
C GLU A 102 14.52 14.78 6.76
N GLY A 103 15.24 14.42 7.83
CA GLY A 103 14.90 14.85 9.18
C GLY A 103 13.66 14.18 9.82
N ARG A 104 13.07 13.21 9.16
CA ARG A 104 11.93 12.47 9.72
C ARG A 104 12.35 11.60 10.90
N THR A 105 11.64 11.76 12.02
CA THR A 105 11.86 10.94 13.21
C THR A 105 11.22 9.55 13.06
N PHE A 106 11.76 8.56 13.77
CA PHE A 106 11.21 7.22 13.82
C PHE A 106 9.76 7.22 14.31
N ASN A 107 9.45 7.99 15.34
CA ASN A 107 8.07 8.09 15.86
C ASN A 107 7.10 8.58 14.80
N LYS A 108 7.48 9.56 13.99
CA LYS A 108 6.63 10.06 12.90
C LYS A 108 6.40 8.99 11.82
N THR A 109 7.41 8.19 11.53
CA THR A 109 7.29 7.04 10.62
C THR A 109 6.30 6.00 11.15
N VAL A 110 6.41 5.66 12.45
CA VAL A 110 5.51 4.68 13.10
C VAL A 110 4.05 5.19 13.11
N VAL A 111 3.84 6.47 13.42
CA VAL A 111 2.49 7.07 13.40
C VAL A 111 1.92 7.06 11.97
N ALA A 112 2.72 7.41 10.97
CA ALA A 112 2.29 7.39 9.57
C ALA A 112 1.91 5.99 9.11
N TRP A 113 2.75 4.99 9.43
CA TRP A 113 2.44 3.58 9.19
C TRP A 113 1.14 3.17 9.86
N PHE A 114 1.00 3.41 11.17
CA PHE A 114 -0.15 2.95 11.92
C PHE A 114 -1.46 3.50 11.36
N ILE A 115 -1.53 4.83 11.10
CA ILE A 115 -2.74 5.47 10.58
C ILE A 115 -3.02 5.02 9.13
N GLY A 116 -2.00 4.98 8.26
CA GLY A 116 -2.21 4.56 6.87
C GLY A 116 -2.62 3.11 6.74
N ALA A 117 -1.96 2.21 7.47
CA ALA A 117 -2.32 0.79 7.47
C ALA A 117 -3.70 0.54 8.12
N LEU A 118 -4.09 1.35 9.12
CA LEU A 118 -5.44 1.29 9.69
C LEU A 118 -6.50 1.71 8.66
N VAL A 119 -6.21 2.68 7.80
CA VAL A 119 -7.10 3.05 6.68
C VAL A 119 -7.31 1.86 5.74
N MET A 120 -6.27 1.08 5.46
CA MET A 120 -6.37 -0.15 4.68
C MET A 120 -7.28 -1.18 5.38
N VAL A 121 -7.02 -1.49 6.67
CA VAL A 121 -7.82 -2.45 7.44
C VAL A 121 -9.30 -2.05 7.46
N VAL A 122 -9.59 -0.80 7.78
CA VAL A 122 -10.96 -0.28 7.85
C VAL A 122 -11.61 -0.25 6.45
N GLY A 123 -10.86 0.17 5.43
CA GLY A 123 -11.35 0.22 4.05
C GLY A 123 -11.79 -1.15 3.55
N TYR A 124 -10.94 -2.17 3.71
CA TYR A 124 -11.32 -3.53 3.36
C TYR A 124 -12.46 -4.05 4.20
N PHE A 125 -12.46 -3.83 5.52
CA PHE A 125 -13.54 -4.28 6.38
C PHE A 125 -14.91 -3.72 5.94
N ILE A 126 -15.00 -2.43 5.62
CA ILE A 126 -16.23 -1.80 5.13
C ILE A 126 -16.70 -2.44 3.81
N VAL A 127 -15.78 -2.61 2.86
CA VAL A 127 -16.11 -3.22 1.56
C VAL A 127 -16.55 -4.67 1.74
N GLN A 128 -15.87 -5.43 2.60
CA GLN A 128 -16.20 -6.83 2.91
C GLN A 128 -17.58 -6.96 3.55
N VAL A 129 -17.92 -6.08 4.50
CA VAL A 129 -19.25 -6.06 5.11
C VAL A 129 -20.31 -5.80 4.05
N PHE A 130 -20.06 -4.87 3.13
CA PHE A 130 -20.98 -4.52 2.06
C PHE A 130 -21.17 -5.65 1.04
N MET A 131 -20.07 -6.31 0.63
CA MET A 131 -20.11 -7.34 -0.42
C MET A 131 -20.48 -8.73 0.09
N TYR A 132 -20.05 -9.09 1.31
CA TYR A 132 -20.10 -10.48 1.80
C TYR A 132 -20.76 -10.60 3.19
N GLY A 133 -21.11 -9.48 3.80
CA GLY A 133 -21.72 -9.44 5.13
C GLY A 133 -20.69 -9.45 6.29
N LEU A 134 -21.20 -9.10 7.47
CA LEU A 134 -20.38 -8.93 8.67
C LEU A 134 -19.61 -10.20 9.07
N GLY A 135 -20.23 -11.37 8.94
CA GLY A 135 -19.60 -12.63 9.31
C GLY A 135 -18.32 -12.90 8.50
N ALA A 136 -18.37 -12.71 7.18
CA ALA A 136 -17.22 -12.88 6.30
C ALA A 136 -16.13 -11.84 6.59
N ALA A 137 -16.52 -10.58 6.80
CA ALA A 137 -15.58 -9.50 7.15
C ALA A 137 -14.85 -9.79 8.47
N MET A 138 -15.52 -10.32 9.47
CA MET A 138 -14.90 -10.71 10.74
C MET A 138 -13.90 -11.86 10.61
N VAL A 139 -14.09 -12.76 9.66
CA VAL A 139 -13.12 -13.84 9.36
C VAL A 139 -11.84 -13.28 8.75
N GLU A 140 -11.95 -12.29 7.87
CA GLU A 140 -10.78 -11.71 7.20
C GLU A 140 -10.07 -10.62 8.02
N ALA A 141 -10.76 -9.93 8.91
CA ALA A 141 -10.18 -8.83 9.69
C ALA A 141 -8.84 -9.17 10.38
N PRO A 142 -8.67 -10.33 11.04
CA PRO A 142 -7.39 -10.71 11.63
C PRO A 142 -6.24 -10.76 10.62
N PHE A 143 -6.49 -11.23 9.39
CA PHE A 143 -5.48 -11.28 8.34
C PHE A 143 -5.08 -9.89 7.87
N ASN A 144 -6.02 -8.94 7.78
CA ASN A 144 -5.72 -7.55 7.47
C ASN A 144 -4.85 -6.89 8.56
N PHE A 145 -5.06 -7.22 9.85
CA PHE A 145 -4.18 -6.77 10.93
C PHE A 145 -2.77 -7.39 10.84
N VAL A 146 -2.66 -8.67 10.48
CA VAL A 146 -1.35 -9.30 10.23
C VAL A 146 -0.66 -8.61 9.04
N GLN A 147 -1.39 -8.30 7.98
CA GLN A 147 -0.88 -7.57 6.81
C GLN A 147 -0.37 -6.17 7.19
N MET A 148 -1.12 -5.45 8.02
CA MET A 148 -0.70 -4.19 8.63
C MET A 148 0.63 -4.33 9.39
N ALA A 149 0.75 -5.37 10.24
CA ALA A 149 1.97 -5.62 11.01
C ALA A 149 3.18 -5.91 10.09
N VAL A 150 2.99 -6.76 9.09
CA VAL A 150 4.03 -7.07 8.09
C VAL A 150 4.46 -5.82 7.32
N ALA A 151 3.52 -4.97 6.92
CA ALA A 151 3.82 -3.70 6.26
C ALA A 151 4.75 -2.80 7.10
N GLY A 152 4.54 -2.75 8.43
CA GLY A 152 5.41 -2.00 9.34
C GLY A 152 6.78 -2.67 9.54
N ILE A 153 6.77 -3.96 9.89
CA ILE A 153 8.00 -4.71 10.23
C ILE A 153 8.95 -4.80 9.03
N VAL A 154 8.43 -4.95 7.82
CA VAL A 154 9.23 -5.10 6.60
C VAL A 154 9.38 -3.76 5.87
N GLY A 155 8.29 -3.02 5.68
CA GLY A 155 8.29 -1.81 4.86
C GLY A 155 9.06 -0.66 5.48
N ILE A 156 9.03 -0.47 6.81
CA ILE A 156 9.78 0.60 7.47
C ILE A 156 11.30 0.39 7.30
N PRO A 157 11.89 -0.76 7.67
CA PRO A 157 13.32 -1.00 7.43
C PRO A 157 13.73 -0.92 5.96
N MET A 158 12.90 -1.46 5.06
CA MET A 158 13.14 -1.36 3.62
C MET A 158 13.18 0.09 3.15
N SER A 159 12.28 0.94 3.63
CA SER A 159 12.25 2.36 3.27
C SER A 159 13.54 3.09 3.68
N ILE A 160 14.10 2.76 4.84
CA ILE A 160 15.37 3.30 5.31
C ILE A 160 16.51 2.84 4.38
N ALA A 161 16.58 1.55 4.09
CA ALA A 161 17.62 0.99 3.23
C ALA A 161 17.57 1.56 1.79
N VAL A 162 16.38 1.75 1.24
CA VAL A 162 16.20 2.35 -0.10
C VAL A 162 16.61 3.81 -0.10
N LYS A 163 16.19 4.59 0.91
CA LYS A 163 16.57 5.99 1.08
C LYS A 163 18.10 6.15 1.13
N ASP A 164 18.77 5.35 1.95
CA ASP A 164 20.24 5.41 2.12
C ASP A 164 20.97 5.10 0.81
N ARG A 165 20.46 4.17 0.01
CA ARG A 165 21.04 3.79 -1.29
C ARG A 165 20.82 4.84 -2.37
N LEU A 166 19.67 5.49 -2.38
CA LEU A 166 19.34 6.51 -3.37
C LEU A 166 19.87 7.90 -3.01
N ARG A 167 20.43 8.07 -1.79
CA ARG A 167 20.91 9.36 -1.26
C ARG A 167 19.83 10.45 -1.35
N LEU A 168 18.61 10.09 -0.97
CA LEU A 168 17.45 10.97 -0.90
C LEU A 168 17.38 11.70 0.44
#